data_302a9dee3b743672d347858159c30f91
#
_entry.id   302a9dee3b743672d347858159c30f91
#
_cell.length_a   1.000
_cell.length_b   1.000
_cell.length_c   1.000
_cell.angle_alpha   90.00
_cell.angle_beta   90.00
_cell.angle_gamma   90.00
#
_symmetry.space_group_name_H-M   'P 1'
#
loop_
_entity.id
_entity.type
_entity.pdbx_description
1 polymer ?
#
loop_
_entity_poly.entity_id
_entity_poly.type
_entity_poly.pdbx_seq_one_letter_code
_entity_poly.pdbx_strand_id
1 'polypeptide(L)'
;MKKISVSRWITVWNQSHTNIRTVTPKYRTRTMWLTVPAAVSGERVRLRFSNKEGCTTLRIIQAAVCVNGGGRQPVLFCGKERLVLETGEECYTDEIPLRVEAGQYLSVFAAFRGDVTSGNCIAAHVQCSKDGNFVYAPQTDISRRSFMDSYWGNLPGIPAISGVEVLTDETPEVIVCFGDSITQQSTWTVPLERMLNDNGHPAIVLNAGIGGNRLLLGAPEAALQVFGPAAMERFERDVLGVEGVTAAIFALGTNDIGWIRKPEDIETAGADAVFAGLKSLTAKAHEKGLTVYAATLTPRNGSLDYSPEQEEERLRLNAMIRSAGCFDKVIDFAEAAADAADSGMLALYCDSGDHLHPSALGGQKMARCAKAAMTGSDRQGE
;
A
#
# COMPACT_ATOMS: atom_id res chain seq x y z
N MET A 1 26.71 17.44 24.47
CA MET A 1 25.98 18.35 23.57
C MET A 1 24.67 17.66 23.23
N LYS A 2 23.51 18.23 23.62
CA LYS A 2 22.21 17.72 23.13
C LYS A 2 22.20 17.93 21.62
N LYS A 3 22.06 16.85 20.82
CA LYS A 3 21.72 16.98 19.40
C LYS A 3 20.43 17.78 19.32
N ILE A 4 20.44 18.92 18.65
CA ILE A 4 19.21 19.63 18.30
C ILE A 4 18.50 18.70 17.31
N SER A 5 17.48 18.00 17.78
CA SER A 5 16.61 17.22 16.92
C SER A 5 15.74 18.20 16.16
N VAL A 6 15.81 18.15 14.82
CA VAL A 6 14.96 18.96 13.95
C VAL A 6 13.72 18.12 13.63
N SER A 7 12.56 18.59 14.07
CA SER A 7 11.30 17.94 13.74
C SER A 7 11.07 17.91 12.23
N ARG A 8 10.59 16.79 11.72
CA ARG A 8 10.28 16.57 10.31
C ARG A 8 8.94 15.85 10.15
N TRP A 9 8.31 16.04 9.02
CA TRP A 9 7.15 15.25 8.66
C TRP A 9 7.55 13.83 8.31
N ILE A 10 6.80 12.86 8.84
CA ILE A 10 6.94 11.44 8.54
C ILE A 10 5.56 10.91 8.16
N THR A 11 5.48 10.25 7.02
CA THR A 11 4.28 9.53 6.61
C THR A 11 4.11 8.29 7.49
N VAL A 12 3.02 8.21 8.25
CA VAL A 12 2.69 7.06 9.11
C VAL A 12 1.68 6.12 8.45
N TRP A 13 1.00 6.59 7.42
CA TRP A 13 0.11 5.79 6.58
C TRP A 13 -0.03 6.43 5.20
N ASN A 14 -0.09 5.61 4.17
CA ASN A 14 -0.38 6.03 2.82
C ASN A 14 -1.15 4.96 2.04
N GLN A 15 -1.67 5.35 0.89
CA GLN A 15 -2.13 4.44 -0.15
C GLN A 15 -1.87 5.01 -1.54
N SER A 16 -1.60 4.14 -2.49
CA SER A 16 -1.58 4.48 -3.91
C SER A 16 -3.00 4.59 -4.45
N HIS A 17 -3.30 5.63 -5.20
CA HIS A 17 -4.63 5.86 -5.75
C HIS A 17 -4.78 5.29 -7.16
N THR A 18 -6.00 4.87 -7.47
CA THR A 18 -6.46 4.46 -8.81
C THR A 18 -7.83 5.04 -9.09
N ASN A 19 -8.30 4.94 -10.32
CA ASN A 19 -9.69 5.26 -10.65
C ASN A 19 -10.60 4.10 -10.22
N ILE A 20 -11.34 4.32 -9.13
CA ILE A 20 -12.22 3.30 -8.54
C ILE A 20 -13.68 3.36 -9.07
N ARG A 21 -13.95 4.18 -10.09
CA ARG A 21 -15.31 4.38 -10.62
C ARG A 21 -16.01 3.07 -11.01
N THR A 22 -15.28 2.13 -11.57
CA THR A 22 -15.84 0.86 -12.03
C THR A 22 -16.21 -0.09 -10.90
N VAL A 23 -15.52 0.00 -9.75
CA VAL A 23 -15.75 -0.87 -8.59
C VAL A 23 -16.59 -0.21 -7.51
N THR A 24 -16.67 1.14 -7.49
CA THR A 24 -17.41 1.88 -6.46
C THR A 24 -18.36 2.94 -7.04
N PRO A 25 -19.21 2.63 -8.02
CA PRO A 25 -20.00 3.63 -8.77
C PRO A 25 -21.04 4.38 -7.94
N LYS A 26 -21.20 4.07 -6.65
CA LYS A 26 -22.30 4.56 -5.82
C LYS A 26 -21.87 5.37 -4.60
N TYR A 27 -20.64 5.82 -4.51
CA TYR A 27 -20.23 6.71 -3.43
C TYR A 27 -20.70 8.14 -3.68
N ARG A 28 -22.00 8.36 -3.50
CA ARG A 28 -22.60 9.69 -3.48
C ARG A 28 -22.82 10.13 -2.04
N THR A 29 -22.27 11.29 -1.67
CA THR A 29 -22.51 11.93 -0.38
C THR A 29 -22.35 10.96 0.81
N ARG A 30 -21.13 10.72 1.25
CA ARG A 30 -20.81 9.78 2.34
C ARG A 30 -19.80 10.36 3.31
N THR A 31 -19.84 9.90 4.54
CA THR A 31 -18.74 10.07 5.49
C THR A 31 -17.91 8.81 5.50
N MET A 32 -16.62 8.99 5.30
CA MET A 32 -15.62 7.95 5.49
C MET A 32 -14.98 8.11 6.86
N TRP A 33 -14.63 7.00 7.43
CA TRP A 33 -13.84 6.92 8.65
C TRP A 33 -12.69 5.95 8.43
N LEU A 34 -11.47 6.45 8.56
CA LEU A 34 -10.22 5.70 8.46
C LEU A 34 -9.53 5.72 9.82
N THR A 35 -9.07 4.58 10.30
CA THR A 35 -8.23 4.48 11.50
C THR A 35 -6.88 3.87 11.15
N VAL A 36 -5.81 4.56 11.54
CA VAL A 36 -4.43 4.15 11.27
C VAL A 36 -3.61 4.17 12.56
N PRO A 37 -2.66 3.24 12.74
CA PRO A 37 -1.74 3.29 13.86
C PRO A 37 -0.76 4.46 13.69
N ALA A 38 -0.38 5.11 14.78
CA ALA A 38 0.73 6.04 14.81
C ALA A 38 1.98 5.28 15.27
N ALA A 39 2.92 5.08 14.37
CA ALA A 39 4.17 4.39 14.70
C ALA A 39 5.21 5.30 15.37
N VAL A 40 4.98 6.60 15.37
CA VAL A 40 5.85 7.61 16.00
C VAL A 40 5.02 8.57 16.84
N SER A 41 5.68 9.19 17.83
CA SER A 41 5.09 10.26 18.63
C SER A 41 5.32 11.60 17.93
N GLY A 42 4.37 12.54 18.08
CA GLY A 42 4.51 13.89 17.54
C GLY A 42 3.46 14.86 18.05
N GLU A 43 3.68 16.15 17.77
CA GLU A 43 2.85 17.24 18.30
C GLU A 43 1.85 17.77 17.27
N ARG A 44 2.02 17.41 15.99
CA ARG A 44 1.18 17.87 14.89
C ARG A 44 0.94 16.75 13.88
N VAL A 45 -0.23 16.80 13.25
CA VAL A 45 -0.65 15.89 12.20
C VAL A 45 -1.05 16.71 10.98
N ARG A 46 -0.84 16.19 9.79
CA ARG A 46 -1.46 16.67 8.55
C ARG A 46 -1.94 15.51 7.71
N LEU A 47 -2.94 15.75 6.89
CA LEU A 47 -3.53 14.75 6.01
C LEU A 47 -3.30 15.17 4.55
N ARG A 48 -3.18 14.19 3.67
CA ARG A 48 -3.11 14.42 2.23
C ARG A 48 -4.37 13.88 1.57
N PHE A 49 -5.07 14.75 0.83
CA PHE A 49 -6.23 14.41 0.02
C PHE A 49 -5.87 14.49 -1.45
N SER A 50 -6.28 13.49 -2.24
CA SER A 50 -5.90 13.37 -3.63
C SER A 50 -7.09 13.03 -4.52
N ASN A 51 -7.18 13.70 -5.66
CA ASN A 51 -8.07 13.40 -6.77
C ASN A 51 -7.26 13.14 -8.07
N LYS A 52 -5.98 12.75 -7.93
CA LYS A 52 -5.07 12.55 -9.07
C LYS A 52 -5.58 11.52 -10.07
N GLU A 53 -6.15 10.43 -9.57
CA GLU A 53 -6.68 9.35 -10.39
C GLU A 53 -8.22 9.44 -10.54
N GLY A 54 -8.83 10.51 -10.05
CA GLY A 54 -10.27 10.70 -10.16
C GLY A 54 -10.71 11.13 -11.55
N CYS A 55 -11.98 10.92 -11.87
CA CYS A 55 -12.61 11.35 -13.12
C CYS A 55 -13.76 12.32 -12.92
N THR A 56 -14.01 12.74 -11.68
CA THR A 56 -15.02 13.76 -11.32
C THR A 56 -14.42 14.68 -10.28
N THR A 57 -14.95 15.91 -10.16
CA THR A 57 -14.56 16.86 -9.12
C THR A 57 -14.83 16.29 -7.73
N LEU A 58 -13.81 16.18 -6.89
CA LEU A 58 -13.92 15.77 -5.50
C LEU A 58 -14.36 16.95 -4.63
N ARG A 59 -15.39 16.76 -3.81
CA ARG A 59 -15.89 17.78 -2.88
C ARG A 59 -15.91 17.23 -1.46
N ILE A 60 -15.05 17.76 -0.60
CA ILE A 60 -15.03 17.48 0.85
C ILE A 60 -15.78 18.62 1.53
N ILE A 61 -16.84 18.30 2.25
CA ILE A 61 -17.68 19.28 2.94
C ILE A 61 -17.26 19.49 4.39
N GLN A 62 -16.61 18.48 4.99
CA GLN A 62 -16.08 18.53 6.33
C GLN A 62 -15.09 17.39 6.55
N ALA A 63 -14.05 17.62 7.34
CA ALA A 63 -13.14 16.58 7.81
C ALA A 63 -12.75 16.84 9.26
N ALA A 64 -12.37 15.77 9.97
CA ALA A 64 -11.86 15.85 11.33
C ALA A 64 -10.90 14.68 11.60
N VAL A 65 -10.09 14.83 12.66
CA VAL A 65 -9.18 13.79 13.13
C VAL A 65 -9.22 13.72 14.66
N CYS A 66 -9.00 12.54 15.23
CA CYS A 66 -8.83 12.36 16.65
C CYS A 66 -7.83 11.24 16.98
N VAL A 67 -7.36 11.23 18.24
CA VAL A 67 -6.51 10.16 18.78
C VAL A 67 -7.35 9.27 19.67
N ASN A 68 -7.25 7.94 19.50
CA ASN A 68 -7.91 6.91 20.33
C ASN A 68 -9.41 7.16 20.59
N GLY A 69 -10.14 7.71 19.60
CA GLY A 69 -11.56 8.01 19.74
C GLY A 69 -11.89 9.20 20.68
N GLY A 70 -10.89 10.00 21.02
CA GLY A 70 -11.07 11.21 21.82
C GLY A 70 -11.78 12.36 21.10
N GLY A 71 -11.64 13.58 21.60
CA GLY A 71 -12.21 14.78 21.02
C GLY A 71 -11.73 15.01 19.59
N ARG A 72 -12.66 15.19 18.63
CA ARG A 72 -12.34 15.41 17.22
C ARG A 72 -11.87 16.83 17.00
N GLN A 73 -10.71 16.96 16.36
CA GLN A 73 -10.18 18.23 15.90
C GLN A 73 -10.67 18.49 14.47
N PRO A 74 -11.16 19.69 14.13
CA PRO A 74 -11.53 20.04 12.76
C PRO A 74 -10.28 20.05 11.88
N VAL A 75 -10.44 19.60 10.65
CA VAL A 75 -9.43 19.66 9.59
C VAL A 75 -9.77 20.84 8.69
N LEU A 76 -8.77 21.70 8.45
CA LEU A 76 -8.89 22.85 7.60
C LEU A 76 -8.01 22.72 6.35
N PHE A 77 -8.41 23.43 5.31
CA PHE A 77 -7.73 23.50 4.01
C PHE A 77 -7.51 24.98 3.67
N CYS A 78 -6.31 25.50 3.90
CA CYS A 78 -6.00 26.94 3.79
C CYS A 78 -7.00 27.79 4.58
N GLY A 79 -7.26 27.41 5.86
CA GLY A 79 -8.18 28.08 6.77
C GLY A 79 -9.67 27.79 6.52
N LYS A 80 -10.04 26.93 5.58
CA LYS A 80 -11.44 26.61 5.22
C LYS A 80 -11.81 25.18 5.58
N GLU A 81 -13.05 24.95 5.99
CA GLU A 81 -13.55 23.59 6.31
C GLU A 81 -13.82 22.74 5.07
N ARG A 82 -13.93 23.36 3.90
CA ARG A 82 -14.31 22.70 2.65
C ARG A 82 -13.15 22.68 1.67
N LEU A 83 -13.05 21.57 0.94
CA LEU A 83 -12.09 21.41 -0.15
C LEU A 83 -12.80 20.99 -1.43
N VAL A 84 -12.38 21.56 -2.54
CA VAL A 84 -12.74 21.12 -3.90
C VAL A 84 -11.43 20.82 -4.61
N LEU A 85 -11.28 19.61 -5.13
CA LEU A 85 -10.17 19.19 -5.97
C LEU A 85 -10.70 18.76 -7.34
N GLU A 86 -10.19 19.38 -8.37
CA GLU A 86 -10.44 18.92 -9.74
C GLU A 86 -9.64 17.64 -10.02
N THR A 87 -9.93 16.97 -11.10
CA THR A 87 -9.19 15.79 -11.55
C THR A 87 -7.70 16.13 -11.74
N GLY A 88 -6.82 15.30 -11.20
CA GLY A 88 -5.38 15.51 -11.26
C GLY A 88 -4.80 16.30 -10.07
N GLU A 89 -5.64 16.86 -9.20
CA GLU A 89 -5.18 17.68 -8.07
C GLU A 89 -4.99 16.88 -6.77
N GLU A 90 -4.13 17.43 -5.91
CA GLU A 90 -3.84 16.92 -4.57
C GLU A 90 -3.63 18.10 -3.61
N CYS A 91 -4.00 17.95 -2.35
CA CYS A 91 -3.87 18.99 -1.34
C CYS A 91 -3.50 18.40 0.03
N TYR A 92 -2.59 19.05 0.72
CA TYR A 92 -2.39 18.86 2.15
C TYR A 92 -3.38 19.70 2.94
N THR A 93 -3.77 19.21 4.10
CA THR A 93 -4.50 20.02 5.10
C THR A 93 -3.58 21.03 5.74
N ASP A 94 -4.16 22.00 6.41
CA ASP A 94 -3.41 22.80 7.39
C ASP A 94 -2.84 21.86 8.47
N GLU A 95 -1.76 22.29 9.12
CA GLU A 95 -1.19 21.58 10.26
C GLU A 95 -2.19 21.55 11.43
N ILE A 96 -2.46 20.37 11.93
CA ILE A 96 -3.41 20.16 13.02
C ILE A 96 -2.62 20.00 14.32
N PRO A 97 -2.77 20.90 15.31
CA PRO A 97 -2.13 20.76 16.60
C PRO A 97 -2.77 19.61 17.39
N LEU A 98 -2.32 18.40 17.11
CA LEU A 98 -2.83 17.17 17.69
C LEU A 98 -1.65 16.30 18.11
N ARG A 99 -1.42 16.22 19.43
CA ARG A 99 -0.41 15.34 20.00
C ARG A 99 -0.84 13.89 19.85
N VAL A 100 0.08 13.07 19.40
CA VAL A 100 -0.06 11.62 19.29
C VAL A 100 1.19 10.94 19.85
N GLU A 101 1.00 9.82 20.54
CA GLU A 101 2.10 8.97 21.02
C GLU A 101 2.19 7.71 20.16
N ALA A 102 3.39 7.18 20.00
CA ALA A 102 3.61 5.90 19.32
C ALA A 102 2.73 4.79 19.93
N GLY A 103 2.11 3.98 19.07
CA GLY A 103 1.17 2.93 19.47
C GLY A 103 -0.29 3.38 19.66
N GLN A 104 -0.57 4.68 19.61
CA GLN A 104 -1.95 5.19 19.54
C GLN A 104 -2.52 5.08 18.12
N TYR A 105 -3.82 5.35 18.00
CA TYR A 105 -4.53 5.32 16.71
C TYR A 105 -5.04 6.71 16.34
N LEU A 106 -4.77 7.11 15.11
CA LEU A 106 -5.35 8.28 14.49
C LEU A 106 -6.61 7.87 13.71
N SER A 107 -7.75 8.46 14.05
CA SER A 107 -8.99 8.26 13.32
C SER A 107 -9.31 9.51 12.50
N VAL A 108 -9.39 9.37 11.20
CA VAL A 108 -9.67 10.42 10.22
C VAL A 108 -11.08 10.27 9.71
N PHE A 109 -11.84 11.35 9.69
CA PHE A 109 -13.21 11.42 9.21
C PHE A 109 -13.27 12.41 8.06
N ALA A 110 -13.93 12.05 6.96
CA ALA A 110 -14.16 12.97 5.86
C ALA A 110 -15.56 12.75 5.27
N ALA A 111 -16.31 13.84 5.14
CA ALA A 111 -17.63 13.83 4.52
C ALA A 111 -17.51 14.38 3.09
N PHE A 112 -17.99 13.60 2.14
CA PHE A 112 -17.95 13.91 0.71
C PHE A 112 -19.34 14.30 0.18
N ARG A 113 -19.36 15.15 -0.84
CA ARG A 113 -20.57 15.46 -1.60
C ARG A 113 -20.37 15.16 -3.08
N GLY A 114 -21.27 14.37 -3.65
CA GLY A 114 -21.18 13.92 -5.05
C GLY A 114 -20.40 12.61 -5.18
N ASP A 115 -20.03 12.27 -6.41
CA ASP A 115 -19.34 11.03 -6.72
C ASP A 115 -17.85 11.14 -6.34
N VAL A 116 -17.31 10.08 -5.75
CA VAL A 116 -15.89 9.99 -5.42
C VAL A 116 -15.31 8.85 -6.24
N THR A 117 -14.30 9.14 -7.06
CA THR A 117 -13.77 8.22 -8.05
C THR A 117 -12.26 7.94 -7.90
N SER A 118 -11.58 8.66 -7.00
CA SER A 118 -10.17 8.45 -6.70
C SER A 118 -10.00 7.78 -5.35
N GLY A 119 -9.25 6.71 -5.29
CA GLY A 119 -8.98 5.99 -4.07
C GLY A 119 -8.33 4.64 -4.35
N ASN A 120 -8.34 3.76 -3.36
CA ASN A 120 -7.90 2.39 -3.49
C ASN A 120 -8.81 1.48 -2.68
N CYS A 121 -8.92 0.23 -3.11
CA CYS A 121 -9.70 -0.80 -2.43
C CYS A 121 -8.79 -1.54 -1.43
N ILE A 122 -8.63 -1.01 -0.23
CA ILE A 122 -7.96 -1.73 0.86
C ILE A 122 -8.84 -1.77 2.08
N ALA A 123 -8.95 -2.97 2.63
CA ALA A 123 -9.89 -3.28 3.68
C ALA A 123 -9.45 -2.94 5.10
N ALA A 124 -8.25 -2.48 5.34
CA ALA A 124 -7.75 -2.29 6.68
C ALA A 124 -8.41 -1.07 7.35
N HIS A 125 -9.33 -1.31 8.29
CA HIS A 125 -9.86 -0.32 9.23
C HIS A 125 -10.66 0.85 8.62
N VAL A 126 -11.37 0.65 7.49
CA VAL A 126 -12.26 1.65 6.91
C VAL A 126 -13.71 1.38 7.27
N GLN A 127 -14.41 2.40 7.73
CA GLN A 127 -15.86 2.37 7.91
C GLN A 127 -16.51 3.52 7.13
N CYS A 128 -17.59 3.22 6.40
CA CYS A 128 -18.38 4.23 5.69
C CYS A 128 -19.78 4.34 6.30
N SER A 129 -20.19 5.55 6.65
CA SER A 129 -21.57 5.84 7.02
C SER A 129 -22.46 5.97 5.77
N LYS A 130 -23.66 5.41 5.84
CA LYS A 130 -24.65 5.55 4.75
C LYS A 130 -25.30 6.92 4.68
N ASP A 131 -25.24 7.69 5.75
CA ASP A 131 -26.11 8.86 5.94
C ASP A 131 -25.54 10.16 5.37
N GLY A 132 -24.31 10.12 4.84
CA GLY A 132 -23.69 11.29 4.21
C GLY A 132 -23.44 12.48 5.12
N ASN A 133 -23.94 12.43 6.36
CA ASN A 133 -23.77 13.47 7.35
C ASN A 133 -22.58 13.15 8.23
N PHE A 134 -21.65 14.07 8.26
CA PHE A 134 -20.55 14.03 9.19
C PHE A 134 -21.02 14.54 10.54
N VAL A 135 -21.09 13.66 11.53
CA VAL A 135 -21.50 14.03 12.87
C VAL A 135 -20.28 14.05 13.77
N TYR A 136 -20.07 15.16 14.50
CA TYR A 136 -19.07 15.27 15.57
C TYR A 136 -19.50 14.47 16.83
N ALA A 137 -20.19 13.36 16.67
CA ALA A 137 -20.56 12.51 17.78
C ALA A 137 -19.36 11.67 18.26
N PRO A 138 -19.15 11.48 19.55
CA PRO A 138 -18.14 10.56 20.05
C PRO A 138 -18.45 9.17 19.53
N GLN A 139 -17.48 8.54 18.90
CA GLN A 139 -17.60 7.13 18.53
C GLN A 139 -16.96 6.28 19.60
N THR A 140 -17.69 5.31 20.10
CA THR A 140 -17.29 4.51 21.25
C THR A 140 -16.68 3.15 20.90
N ASP A 141 -16.69 2.74 19.61
CA ASP A 141 -16.22 1.40 19.27
C ASP A 141 -15.52 1.37 17.90
N ILE A 142 -14.19 1.41 17.93
CA ILE A 142 -13.30 1.29 16.76
C ILE A 142 -12.98 -0.19 16.49
N SER A 143 -13.35 -1.11 17.40
CA SER A 143 -12.93 -2.51 17.37
C SER A 143 -13.87 -3.42 16.59
N ARG A 144 -15.01 -2.94 16.07
CA ARG A 144 -15.98 -3.79 15.37
C ARG A 144 -15.48 -4.26 14.02
N ARG A 145 -15.13 -5.53 13.98
CA ARG A 145 -14.78 -6.32 12.78
C ARG A 145 -15.92 -6.44 11.76
N SER A 146 -17.13 -5.98 12.06
CA SER A 146 -18.35 -6.21 11.25
C SER A 146 -18.28 -5.63 9.83
N PHE A 147 -17.29 -4.81 9.54
CA PHE A 147 -17.10 -4.24 8.20
C PHE A 147 -16.36 -5.20 7.26
N MET A 148 -15.45 -6.00 7.79
CA MET A 148 -14.69 -6.97 6.98
C MET A 148 -15.58 -8.12 6.48
N ASP A 149 -16.60 -8.50 7.24
CA ASP A 149 -17.50 -9.60 6.88
C ASP A 149 -18.49 -9.23 5.77
N SER A 150 -18.77 -7.93 5.56
CA SER A 150 -19.62 -7.43 4.48
C SER A 150 -18.84 -7.05 3.22
N TYR A 151 -17.53 -7.25 3.21
CA TYR A 151 -16.59 -6.72 2.24
C TYR A 151 -16.65 -7.39 0.86
N TRP A 152 -16.92 -8.69 0.81
CA TRP A 152 -16.92 -9.48 -0.43
C TRP A 152 -18.10 -9.19 -1.38
N GLY A 153 -19.06 -8.38 -0.97
CA GLY A 153 -20.21 -8.02 -1.79
C GLY A 153 -20.23 -6.59 -2.35
N ASN A 154 -19.43 -5.67 -1.82
CA ASN A 154 -19.37 -4.26 -2.25
C ASN A 154 -18.02 -3.69 -1.82
N LEU A 155 -16.98 -3.84 -2.64
CA LEU A 155 -15.64 -3.29 -2.40
C LEU A 155 -15.70 -1.80 -2.05
N PRO A 156 -15.62 -1.39 -0.78
CA PRO A 156 -15.49 0.02 -0.45
C PRO A 156 -14.02 0.39 -0.59
N GLY A 157 -13.71 1.19 -1.59
CA GLY A 157 -12.43 1.86 -1.64
C GLY A 157 -12.26 2.82 -0.47
N ILE A 158 -11.03 3.15 -0.12
CA ILE A 158 -10.71 4.31 0.71
C ILE A 158 -10.65 5.51 -0.23
N PRO A 159 -11.69 6.35 -0.28
CA PRO A 159 -11.69 7.45 -1.24
C PRO A 159 -10.86 8.61 -0.75
N ALA A 160 -10.20 9.28 -1.67
CA ALA A 160 -9.62 10.59 -1.55
C ALA A 160 -8.47 10.80 -0.55
N ILE A 161 -8.37 10.09 0.55
CA ILE A 161 -7.25 10.23 1.50
C ILE A 161 -6.08 9.42 0.98
N SER A 162 -4.94 10.07 0.73
CA SER A 162 -3.72 9.42 0.22
C SER A 162 -2.60 9.33 1.24
N GLY A 163 -2.67 10.08 2.35
CA GLY A 163 -1.64 10.01 3.38
C GLY A 163 -2.04 10.62 4.71
N VAL A 164 -1.41 10.13 5.77
CA VAL A 164 -1.44 10.66 7.14
C VAL A 164 0.00 10.85 7.57
N GLU A 165 0.34 12.05 8.02
CA GLU A 165 1.69 12.42 8.40
C GLU A 165 1.74 13.03 9.79
N VAL A 166 2.82 12.75 10.52
CA VAL A 166 3.09 13.23 11.89
C VAL A 166 4.37 14.05 11.87
N LEU A 167 4.35 15.21 12.52
CA LEU A 167 5.55 16.03 12.75
C LEU A 167 6.27 15.50 13.99
N THR A 168 7.43 14.90 13.79
CA THR A 168 8.18 14.20 14.83
C THR A 168 9.68 14.53 14.80
N ASP A 169 10.36 14.34 15.92
CA ASP A 169 11.81 14.33 16.02
C ASP A 169 12.41 12.92 16.03
N GLU A 170 11.56 11.90 16.00
CA GLU A 170 11.98 10.51 15.85
C GLU A 170 12.49 10.21 14.42
N THR A 171 13.31 9.16 14.31
CA THR A 171 13.94 8.76 13.05
C THR A 171 13.71 7.28 12.75
N PRO A 172 12.44 6.86 12.57
CA PRO A 172 12.15 5.47 12.23
C PRO A 172 12.68 5.12 10.84
N GLU A 173 12.85 3.85 10.55
CA GLU A 173 12.94 3.38 9.18
C GLU A 173 11.56 3.47 8.53
N VAL A 174 11.46 4.12 7.36
CA VAL A 174 10.20 4.23 6.59
C VAL A 174 10.34 3.42 5.31
N ILE A 175 9.62 2.32 5.25
CA ILE A 175 9.71 1.30 4.20
C ILE A 175 8.46 1.35 3.35
N VAL A 176 8.60 1.62 2.06
CA VAL A 176 7.48 1.56 1.12
C VAL A 176 7.44 0.19 0.43
N CYS A 177 6.38 -0.57 0.67
CA CYS A 177 6.10 -1.82 -0.04
C CYS A 177 5.39 -1.50 -1.36
N PHE A 178 6.14 -1.48 -2.44
CA PHE A 178 5.68 -1.11 -3.77
C PHE A 178 5.32 -2.37 -4.56
N GLY A 179 4.03 -2.58 -4.82
CA GLY A 179 3.54 -3.86 -5.30
C GLY A 179 2.19 -3.84 -6.01
N ASP A 180 1.67 -5.04 -6.21
CA ASP A 180 0.37 -5.33 -6.80
C ASP A 180 -0.68 -5.76 -5.75
N SER A 181 -1.65 -6.64 -6.13
CA SER A 181 -2.70 -7.15 -5.22
C SER A 181 -2.13 -7.92 -4.02
N ILE A 182 -1.02 -8.63 -4.19
CA ILE A 182 -0.38 -9.41 -3.13
C ILE A 182 0.13 -8.46 -2.02
N THR A 183 0.58 -7.27 -2.39
CA THR A 183 0.96 -6.21 -1.46
C THR A 183 -0.28 -5.46 -0.95
N GLN A 184 -1.20 -5.07 -1.84
CA GLN A 184 -2.40 -4.32 -1.50
C GLN A 184 -3.23 -4.99 -0.39
N GLN A 185 -3.35 -6.31 -0.40
CA GLN A 185 -4.12 -7.07 0.61
C GLN A 185 -3.56 -6.98 2.03
N SER A 186 -2.37 -6.42 2.22
CA SER A 186 -1.73 -6.19 3.53
C SER A 186 -1.45 -7.46 4.34
N THR A 187 -1.61 -8.64 3.77
CA THR A 187 -1.43 -9.92 4.48
C THR A 187 -0.01 -10.14 4.96
N TRP A 188 1.00 -9.52 4.31
CA TRP A 188 2.39 -9.59 4.71
C TRP A 188 2.96 -8.25 5.23
N THR A 189 2.47 -7.10 4.75
CA THR A 189 3.00 -5.77 5.14
C THR A 189 2.69 -5.43 6.58
N VAL A 190 1.46 -5.68 7.04
CA VAL A 190 1.05 -5.45 8.44
C VAL A 190 1.78 -6.37 9.42
N PRO A 191 1.89 -7.70 9.19
CA PRO A 191 2.74 -8.54 10.03
C PRO A 191 4.22 -8.15 10.01
N LEU A 192 4.77 -7.69 8.87
CA LEU A 192 6.15 -7.22 8.79
C LEU A 192 6.39 -6.04 9.74
N GLU A 193 5.56 -5.00 9.67
CA GLU A 193 5.66 -3.84 10.55
C GLU A 193 5.65 -4.25 12.02
N ARG A 194 4.69 -5.10 12.40
CA ARG A 194 4.60 -5.60 13.77
C ARG A 194 5.88 -6.34 14.19
N MET A 195 6.35 -7.26 13.34
CA MET A 195 7.54 -8.08 13.65
C MET A 195 8.83 -7.25 13.75
N LEU A 196 8.97 -6.17 12.99
CA LEU A 196 10.10 -5.24 13.09
C LEU A 196 10.03 -4.48 14.42
N ASN A 197 8.89 -3.90 14.74
CA ASN A 197 8.69 -3.10 15.96
C ASN A 197 8.78 -3.95 17.24
N ASP A 198 8.24 -5.19 17.26
CA ASP A 198 8.34 -6.11 18.39
C ASP A 198 9.80 -6.49 18.73
N ASN A 199 10.71 -6.36 17.77
CA ASN A 199 12.15 -6.62 17.98
C ASN A 199 12.95 -5.35 18.28
N GLY A 200 12.29 -4.24 18.61
CA GLY A 200 12.94 -2.98 18.94
C GLY A 200 13.61 -2.30 17.72
N HIS A 201 13.17 -2.61 16.52
CA HIS A 201 13.58 -1.94 15.29
C HIS A 201 12.45 -1.00 14.83
N PRO A 202 12.47 0.28 15.19
CA PRO A 202 11.37 1.21 14.89
C PRO A 202 11.21 1.37 13.38
N ALA A 203 10.14 0.83 12.84
CA ALA A 203 9.85 0.85 11.42
C ALA A 203 8.39 1.23 11.14
N ILE A 204 8.18 1.92 10.05
CA ILE A 204 6.88 2.21 9.45
C ILE A 204 6.84 1.50 8.11
N VAL A 205 5.89 0.59 7.92
CA VAL A 205 5.73 -0.16 6.68
C VAL A 205 4.52 0.36 5.92
N LEU A 206 4.78 1.09 4.86
CA LEU A 206 3.76 1.74 4.04
C LEU A 206 3.37 0.86 2.86
N ASN A 207 2.07 0.73 2.63
CA ASN A 207 1.53 -0.11 1.57
C ASN A 207 1.21 0.73 0.33
N ALA A 208 2.02 0.59 -0.72
CA ALA A 208 1.83 1.18 -2.04
C ALA A 208 1.42 0.13 -3.10
N GLY A 209 0.66 -0.89 -2.69
CA GLY A 209 0.11 -1.92 -3.56
C GLY A 209 -1.14 -1.44 -4.30
N ILE A 210 -1.30 -1.90 -5.54
CA ILE A 210 -2.50 -1.72 -6.35
C ILE A 210 -2.87 -3.07 -6.98
N GLY A 211 -4.11 -3.55 -6.76
CA GLY A 211 -4.59 -4.82 -7.32
C GLY A 211 -4.50 -4.83 -8.84
N GLY A 212 -3.97 -5.91 -9.41
CA GLY A 212 -3.82 -6.06 -10.87
C GLY A 212 -2.73 -5.19 -11.50
N ASN A 213 -1.97 -4.42 -10.70
CA ASN A 213 -0.98 -3.49 -11.24
C ASN A 213 0.19 -4.21 -11.90
N ARG A 214 0.62 -3.68 -13.04
CA ARG A 214 1.79 -4.13 -13.78
C ARG A 214 2.94 -3.14 -13.60
N LEU A 215 4.16 -3.63 -13.70
CA LEU A 215 5.35 -2.79 -13.62
C LEU A 215 5.47 -1.88 -14.84
N LEU A 216 5.31 -2.46 -16.02
CA LEU A 216 5.71 -1.84 -17.30
C LEU A 216 4.56 -1.11 -18.00
N LEU A 217 3.32 -1.61 -17.84
CA LEU A 217 2.17 -1.13 -18.61
C LEU A 217 1.02 -0.78 -17.67
N GLY A 218 0.30 0.28 -17.98
CA GLY A 218 -0.94 0.64 -17.27
C GLY A 218 -2.09 -0.33 -17.55
N ALA A 219 -3.25 -0.03 -17.01
CA ALA A 219 -4.47 -0.81 -17.23
C ALA A 219 -4.77 -0.90 -18.75
N PRO A 220 -5.00 -2.12 -19.29
CA PRO A 220 -5.10 -2.31 -20.74
C PRO A 220 -6.38 -1.72 -21.34
N GLU A 221 -7.42 -1.58 -20.55
CA GLU A 221 -8.74 -1.09 -20.96
C GLU A 221 -9.32 -0.09 -19.97
N ALA A 222 -10.19 0.81 -20.43
CA ALA A 222 -10.86 1.79 -19.58
C ALA A 222 -11.66 1.14 -18.43
N ALA A 223 -12.22 -0.05 -18.64
CA ALA A 223 -12.94 -0.80 -17.61
C ALA A 223 -12.03 -1.28 -16.47
N LEU A 224 -10.74 -1.42 -16.74
CA LEU A 224 -9.74 -1.93 -15.81
C LEU A 224 -8.87 -0.83 -15.18
N GLN A 225 -9.28 0.43 -15.25
CA GLN A 225 -8.55 1.57 -14.66
C GLN A 225 -8.29 1.42 -13.15
N VAL A 226 -9.05 0.58 -12.48
CA VAL A 226 -8.80 0.18 -11.10
C VAL A 226 -7.43 -0.48 -10.88
N PHE A 227 -6.81 -1.04 -11.92
CA PHE A 227 -5.46 -1.59 -11.88
C PHE A 227 -4.36 -0.52 -11.96
N GLY A 228 -4.75 0.74 -12.13
CA GLY A 228 -3.87 1.90 -12.08
C GLY A 228 -2.94 2.07 -13.29
N PRO A 229 -2.16 3.16 -13.27
CA PRO A 229 -1.09 3.38 -14.24
C PRO A 229 0.04 2.35 -14.02
N ALA A 230 0.98 2.26 -14.98
CA ALA A 230 2.17 1.45 -14.80
C ALA A 230 2.90 1.81 -13.50
N ALA A 231 3.44 0.81 -12.81
CA ALA A 231 4.18 1.10 -11.58
C ALA A 231 5.38 2.03 -11.84
N MET A 232 6.01 1.94 -13.00
CA MET A 232 7.08 2.85 -13.41
C MET A 232 6.62 4.32 -13.47
N GLU A 233 5.37 4.60 -13.83
CA GLU A 233 4.80 5.94 -13.93
C GLU A 233 4.44 6.53 -12.55
N ARG A 234 4.02 5.67 -11.61
CA ARG A 234 3.63 6.10 -10.27
C ARG A 234 4.75 6.06 -9.22
N PHE A 235 5.94 5.58 -9.58
CA PHE A 235 7.06 5.38 -8.66
C PHE A 235 7.51 6.66 -7.95
N GLU A 236 7.65 7.77 -8.71
CA GLU A 236 8.02 9.05 -8.13
C GLU A 236 7.03 9.52 -7.07
N ARG A 237 5.73 9.38 -7.34
CA ARG A 237 4.67 9.77 -6.41
C ARG A 237 4.55 8.85 -5.20
N ASP A 238 4.54 7.53 -5.46
CA ASP A 238 4.12 6.53 -4.46
C ASP A 238 5.28 6.00 -3.62
N VAL A 239 6.53 6.26 -4.04
CA VAL A 239 7.74 5.84 -3.32
C VAL A 239 8.62 7.04 -3.00
N LEU A 240 9.17 7.74 -4.01
CA LEU A 240 10.16 8.79 -3.78
C LEU A 240 9.57 10.06 -3.16
N GLY A 241 8.29 10.33 -3.39
CA GLY A 241 7.54 11.45 -2.80
C GLY A 241 6.96 11.18 -1.41
N VAL A 242 7.26 10.05 -0.79
CA VAL A 242 6.82 9.73 0.56
C VAL A 242 7.73 10.41 1.59
N GLU A 243 7.14 11.19 2.47
CA GLU A 243 7.88 11.92 3.50
C GLU A 243 8.60 10.97 4.47
N GLY A 244 9.92 11.12 4.54
CA GLY A 244 10.77 10.34 5.41
C GLY A 244 11.15 8.96 4.91
N VAL A 245 10.81 8.57 3.67
CA VAL A 245 11.16 7.27 3.10
C VAL A 245 12.66 6.99 3.18
N THR A 246 13.01 5.77 3.60
CA THR A 246 14.40 5.31 3.72
C THR A 246 14.65 4.03 2.94
N ALA A 247 13.61 3.24 2.67
CA ALA A 247 13.73 1.98 1.96
C ALA A 247 12.49 1.68 1.11
N ALA A 248 12.67 0.85 0.09
CA ALA A 248 11.60 0.34 -0.75
C ALA A 248 11.72 -1.19 -0.92
N ILE A 249 10.58 -1.88 -0.85
CA ILE A 249 10.47 -3.31 -1.22
C ILE A 249 9.70 -3.38 -2.53
N PHE A 250 10.34 -3.88 -3.58
CA PHE A 250 9.71 -4.10 -4.89
C PHE A 250 9.12 -5.50 -4.97
N ALA A 251 7.80 -5.61 -5.03
CA ALA A 251 7.05 -6.87 -5.16
C ALA A 251 6.09 -6.75 -6.36
N LEU A 252 6.64 -6.70 -7.57
CA LEU A 252 5.97 -6.44 -8.84
C LEU A 252 6.46 -7.39 -9.93
N GLY A 253 5.63 -7.58 -10.97
CA GLY A 253 5.92 -8.40 -12.15
C GLY A 253 4.96 -9.57 -12.33
N THR A 254 4.25 -9.98 -11.28
CA THR A 254 3.27 -11.08 -11.36
C THR A 254 2.22 -10.81 -12.43
N ASN A 255 1.71 -9.59 -12.50
CA ASN A 255 0.70 -9.22 -13.49
C ASN A 255 1.27 -8.95 -14.88
N ASP A 256 2.52 -8.49 -15.00
CA ASP A 256 3.17 -8.38 -16.31
C ASP A 256 3.24 -9.77 -16.95
N ILE A 257 3.84 -10.75 -16.28
CA ILE A 257 3.92 -12.14 -16.72
C ILE A 257 2.52 -12.75 -16.87
N GLY A 258 1.62 -12.50 -15.93
CA GLY A 258 0.24 -13.00 -15.96
C GLY A 258 -0.57 -12.53 -17.17
N TRP A 259 -0.16 -11.49 -17.88
CA TRP A 259 -0.81 -10.99 -19.10
C TRP A 259 -0.19 -11.52 -20.40
N ILE A 260 0.85 -12.35 -20.35
CA ILE A 260 1.39 -13.04 -21.50
C ILE A 260 0.31 -13.99 -22.03
N ARG A 261 -0.15 -13.79 -23.26
CA ARG A 261 -1.17 -14.61 -23.94
C ARG A 261 -0.64 -15.28 -25.19
N LYS A 262 0.46 -14.79 -25.74
CA LYS A 262 1.12 -15.27 -26.96
C LYS A 262 2.63 -14.99 -26.87
N PRO A 263 3.45 -15.71 -27.64
CA PRO A 263 4.92 -15.58 -27.55
C PRO A 263 5.45 -14.16 -27.77
N GLU A 264 4.78 -13.35 -28.58
CA GLU A 264 5.20 -11.96 -28.85
C GLU A 264 5.08 -11.06 -27.62
N ASP A 265 4.19 -11.39 -26.67
CA ASP A 265 4.03 -10.63 -25.44
C ASP A 265 5.24 -10.75 -24.50
N ILE A 266 6.08 -11.82 -24.68
CA ILE A 266 7.27 -12.05 -23.87
C ILE A 266 8.29 -10.92 -24.03
N GLU A 267 8.42 -10.34 -25.23
CA GLU A 267 9.33 -9.23 -25.49
C GLU A 267 9.02 -8.01 -24.61
N THR A 268 7.75 -7.76 -24.32
CA THR A 268 7.29 -6.55 -23.61
C THR A 268 6.85 -6.77 -22.17
N ALA A 269 6.60 -8.02 -21.76
CA ALA A 269 6.08 -8.36 -20.44
C ALA A 269 6.77 -9.57 -19.78
N GLY A 270 7.76 -10.17 -20.44
CA GLY A 270 8.52 -11.31 -19.92
C GLY A 270 9.62 -10.90 -18.94
N ALA A 271 10.38 -11.88 -18.51
CA ALA A 271 11.40 -11.74 -17.46
C ALA A 271 12.42 -10.65 -17.73
N ASP A 272 12.96 -10.56 -18.96
CA ASP A 272 13.99 -9.56 -19.28
C ASP A 272 13.43 -8.13 -19.19
N ALA A 273 12.23 -7.90 -19.72
CA ALA A 273 11.60 -6.59 -19.70
C ALA A 273 11.26 -6.16 -18.25
N VAL A 274 10.66 -7.06 -17.47
CA VAL A 274 10.33 -6.80 -16.05
C VAL A 274 11.59 -6.54 -15.24
N PHE A 275 12.63 -7.34 -15.43
CA PHE A 275 13.90 -7.16 -14.74
C PHE A 275 14.57 -5.83 -15.09
N ALA A 276 14.55 -5.43 -16.35
CA ALA A 276 15.07 -4.12 -16.78
C ALA A 276 14.29 -2.97 -16.10
N GLY A 277 12.97 -3.09 -15.99
CA GLY A 277 12.11 -2.14 -15.26
C GLY A 277 12.50 -2.04 -13.79
N LEU A 278 12.64 -3.19 -13.09
CA LEU A 278 13.06 -3.22 -11.69
C LEU A 278 14.44 -2.58 -11.49
N LYS A 279 15.40 -2.85 -12.37
CA LYS A 279 16.73 -2.20 -12.33
C LYS A 279 16.64 -0.69 -12.49
N SER A 280 15.80 -0.22 -13.41
CA SER A 280 15.58 1.22 -13.63
C SER A 280 15.04 1.90 -12.37
N LEU A 281 14.04 1.30 -11.72
CA LEU A 281 13.50 1.83 -10.46
C LEU A 281 14.53 1.79 -9.32
N THR A 282 15.33 0.72 -9.26
CA THR A 282 16.42 0.59 -8.27
C THR A 282 17.43 1.72 -8.41
N ALA A 283 17.87 2.03 -9.62
CA ALA A 283 18.80 3.13 -9.86
C ALA A 283 18.23 4.48 -9.37
N LYS A 284 16.96 4.76 -9.68
CA LYS A 284 16.28 5.98 -9.19
C LYS A 284 16.15 6.02 -7.66
N ALA A 285 15.88 4.88 -7.02
CA ALA A 285 15.81 4.78 -5.56
C ALA A 285 17.18 5.04 -4.93
N HIS A 286 18.24 4.45 -5.46
CA HIS A 286 19.61 4.66 -4.99
C HIS A 286 20.08 6.11 -5.17
N GLU A 287 19.69 6.79 -6.27
CA GLU A 287 19.96 8.23 -6.46
C GLU A 287 19.35 9.10 -5.34
N LYS A 288 18.26 8.63 -4.72
CA LYS A 288 17.63 9.26 -3.55
C LYS A 288 18.15 8.73 -2.21
N GLY A 289 19.12 7.82 -2.23
CA GLY A 289 19.72 7.23 -1.02
C GLY A 289 18.86 6.18 -0.33
N LEU A 290 17.87 5.60 -1.03
CA LEU A 290 17.03 4.54 -0.46
C LEU A 290 17.72 3.19 -0.51
N THR A 291 17.51 2.37 0.51
CA THR A 291 17.79 0.93 0.46
C THR A 291 16.71 0.21 -0.35
N VAL A 292 17.11 -0.68 -1.26
CA VAL A 292 16.18 -1.39 -2.15
C VAL A 292 16.22 -2.89 -1.89
N TYR A 293 15.06 -3.43 -1.56
CA TYR A 293 14.80 -4.87 -1.46
C TYR A 293 13.97 -5.31 -2.67
N ALA A 294 14.39 -6.38 -3.36
CA ALA A 294 13.60 -6.99 -4.43
C ALA A 294 13.01 -8.32 -3.97
N ALA A 295 11.70 -8.48 -4.12
CA ALA A 295 11.02 -9.73 -3.82
C ALA A 295 10.92 -10.61 -5.06
N THR A 296 11.14 -11.92 -4.90
CA THR A 296 10.81 -12.90 -5.94
C THR A 296 9.30 -13.07 -6.05
N LEU A 297 8.81 -13.41 -7.25
CA LEU A 297 7.39 -13.66 -7.49
C LEU A 297 6.97 -14.99 -6.87
N THR A 298 5.89 -14.98 -6.11
CA THR A 298 5.29 -16.19 -5.53
C THR A 298 4.85 -17.19 -6.60
N PRO A 299 4.78 -18.51 -6.28
CA PRO A 299 4.18 -19.51 -7.16
C PRO A 299 2.74 -19.18 -7.51
N ARG A 300 2.29 -19.61 -8.71
CA ARG A 300 0.94 -19.36 -9.20
C ARG A 300 0.33 -20.47 -10.02
N ASN A 301 0.93 -21.67 -10.04
CA ASN A 301 0.36 -22.81 -10.73
C ASN A 301 -1.03 -23.12 -10.18
N GLY A 302 -1.98 -23.34 -11.08
CA GLY A 302 -3.39 -23.56 -10.72
C GLY A 302 -4.23 -22.28 -10.68
N SER A 303 -3.65 -21.08 -10.77
CA SER A 303 -4.43 -19.85 -10.90
C SER A 303 -5.18 -19.78 -12.22
N LEU A 304 -6.28 -19.02 -12.26
CA LEU A 304 -7.22 -18.98 -13.39
C LEU A 304 -6.54 -18.70 -14.75
N ASP A 305 -5.55 -17.83 -14.76
CA ASP A 305 -4.85 -17.38 -15.98
C ASP A 305 -3.45 -17.98 -16.13
N TYR A 306 -3.19 -19.11 -15.49
CA TYR A 306 -1.89 -19.79 -15.55
C TYR A 306 -1.62 -20.39 -16.94
N SER A 307 -0.38 -20.31 -17.40
CA SER A 307 0.17 -21.10 -18.49
C SER A 307 1.61 -21.55 -18.21
N PRO A 308 2.10 -22.65 -18.84
CA PRO A 308 3.49 -23.08 -18.71
C PRO A 308 4.52 -22.01 -19.13
N GLU A 309 4.22 -21.22 -20.15
CA GLU A 309 5.08 -20.15 -20.64
C GLU A 309 5.21 -19.02 -19.59
N GLN A 310 4.12 -18.71 -18.91
CA GLN A 310 4.14 -17.74 -17.81
C GLN A 310 4.98 -18.27 -16.63
N GLU A 311 4.92 -19.56 -16.34
CA GLU A 311 5.73 -20.16 -15.28
C GLU A 311 7.22 -20.14 -15.65
N GLU A 312 7.57 -20.43 -16.89
CA GLU A 312 8.95 -20.32 -17.36
C GLU A 312 9.50 -18.89 -17.16
N GLU A 313 8.73 -17.88 -17.55
CA GLU A 313 9.12 -16.48 -17.39
C GLU A 313 9.19 -16.07 -15.91
N ARG A 314 8.29 -16.57 -15.06
CA ARG A 314 8.36 -16.34 -13.60
C ARG A 314 9.64 -16.93 -13.00
N LEU A 315 9.97 -18.15 -13.34
CA LEU A 315 11.19 -18.84 -12.88
C LEU A 315 12.45 -18.12 -13.36
N ARG A 316 12.48 -17.68 -14.63
CA ARG A 316 13.57 -16.87 -15.20
C ARG A 316 13.74 -15.57 -14.41
N LEU A 317 12.66 -14.80 -14.22
CA LEU A 317 12.71 -13.55 -13.50
C LEU A 317 13.20 -13.75 -12.07
N ASN A 318 12.70 -14.77 -11.37
CA ASN A 318 13.15 -15.09 -10.01
C ASN A 318 14.65 -15.47 -9.95
N ALA A 319 15.15 -16.20 -10.93
CA ALA A 319 16.59 -16.49 -11.04
C ALA A 319 17.42 -15.21 -11.25
N MET A 320 16.94 -14.31 -12.11
CA MET A 320 17.58 -13.01 -12.34
C MET A 320 17.59 -12.16 -11.06
N ILE A 321 16.47 -12.06 -10.34
CA ILE A 321 16.37 -11.32 -9.08
C ILE A 321 17.37 -11.88 -8.04
N ARG A 322 17.43 -13.21 -7.87
CA ARG A 322 18.32 -13.85 -6.90
C ARG A 322 19.80 -13.63 -7.19
N SER A 323 20.18 -13.58 -8.47
CA SER A 323 21.57 -13.41 -8.91
C SER A 323 22.01 -11.96 -9.09
N ALA A 324 21.07 -11.02 -9.05
CA ALA A 324 21.36 -9.62 -9.33
C ALA A 324 22.12 -8.93 -8.18
N GLY A 325 23.23 -8.30 -8.53
CA GLY A 325 23.98 -7.44 -7.58
C GLY A 325 23.51 -5.98 -7.53
N CYS A 326 22.36 -5.65 -8.15
CA CYS A 326 21.86 -4.27 -8.18
C CYS A 326 20.89 -3.94 -7.04
N PHE A 327 20.33 -4.94 -6.37
CA PHE A 327 19.49 -4.76 -5.18
C PHE A 327 20.35 -4.89 -3.92
N ASP A 328 20.01 -4.14 -2.87
CA ASP A 328 20.76 -4.25 -1.60
C ASP A 328 20.52 -5.62 -0.93
N LYS A 329 19.29 -6.14 -1.05
CA LYS A 329 18.90 -7.47 -0.57
C LYS A 329 17.80 -8.07 -1.45
N VAL A 330 17.71 -9.41 -1.41
CA VAL A 330 16.63 -10.17 -2.04
C VAL A 330 15.74 -10.78 -0.96
N ILE A 331 14.43 -10.67 -1.14
CA ILE A 331 13.41 -11.30 -0.30
C ILE A 331 12.81 -12.46 -1.09
N ASP A 332 13.08 -13.69 -0.69
CA ASP A 332 12.65 -14.86 -1.46
C ASP A 332 11.24 -15.32 -1.10
N PHE A 333 10.24 -14.55 -1.56
CA PHE A 333 8.83 -14.89 -1.38
C PHE A 333 8.44 -16.17 -2.11
N ALA A 334 9.09 -16.48 -3.23
CA ALA A 334 8.84 -17.72 -3.96
C ALA A 334 9.14 -18.94 -3.10
N GLU A 335 10.32 -18.97 -2.46
CA GLU A 335 10.69 -20.05 -1.54
C GLU A 335 9.80 -20.07 -0.30
N ALA A 336 9.52 -18.91 0.29
CA ALA A 336 8.75 -18.80 1.52
C ALA A 336 7.30 -19.29 1.39
N ALA A 337 6.69 -19.17 0.20
CA ALA A 337 5.28 -19.48 -0.02
C ALA A 337 5.05 -20.79 -0.79
N ALA A 338 6.12 -21.41 -1.34
CA ALA A 338 6.01 -22.60 -2.18
C ALA A 338 5.55 -23.84 -1.41
N ASP A 339 4.86 -24.71 -2.13
CA ASP A 339 4.59 -26.08 -1.67
C ASP A 339 5.89 -26.92 -1.74
N ALA A 340 6.08 -27.80 -0.76
CA ALA A 340 7.28 -28.60 -0.65
C ALA A 340 7.39 -29.68 -1.73
N ALA A 341 6.28 -30.16 -2.28
CA ALA A 341 6.24 -31.19 -3.31
C ALA A 341 6.23 -30.59 -4.73
N ASP A 342 5.67 -29.39 -4.88
CA ASP A 342 5.60 -28.64 -6.17
C ASP A 342 5.87 -27.16 -5.94
N SER A 343 7.11 -26.75 -6.21
CA SER A 343 7.54 -25.35 -6.03
C SER A 343 6.86 -24.34 -6.97
N GLY A 344 6.11 -24.80 -7.95
CA GLY A 344 5.29 -23.97 -8.82
C GLY A 344 3.93 -23.61 -8.19
N MET A 345 3.53 -24.30 -7.12
CA MET A 345 2.27 -24.09 -6.38
C MET A 345 2.51 -23.35 -5.06
N LEU A 346 1.52 -22.58 -4.62
CA LEU A 346 1.46 -22.13 -3.23
C LEU A 346 1.22 -23.32 -2.31
N ALA A 347 1.94 -23.39 -1.19
CA ALA A 347 1.62 -24.34 -0.15
C ALA A 347 0.17 -24.16 0.31
N LEU A 348 -0.54 -25.24 0.57
CA LEU A 348 -1.98 -25.24 0.87
C LEU A 348 -2.37 -24.21 1.95
N TYR A 349 -1.57 -24.08 3.00
CA TYR A 349 -1.81 -23.11 4.08
C TYR A 349 -1.39 -21.67 3.70
N CYS A 350 -0.59 -21.49 2.62
CA CYS A 350 -0.24 -20.19 2.08
C CYS A 350 -1.26 -19.67 1.07
N ASP A 351 -2.09 -20.53 0.50
CA ASP A 351 -3.04 -20.20 -0.55
C ASP A 351 -4.35 -19.66 0.04
N SER A 352 -4.89 -18.60 -0.54
CA SER A 352 -6.22 -18.08 -0.20
C SER A 352 -7.36 -18.89 -0.85
N GLY A 353 -7.03 -19.81 -1.73
CA GLY A 353 -7.95 -20.68 -2.49
C GLY A 353 -8.09 -20.30 -3.96
N ASP A 354 -7.34 -19.33 -4.44
CA ASP A 354 -7.31 -18.91 -5.86
C ASP A 354 -5.98 -19.22 -6.57
N HIS A 355 -5.04 -19.85 -5.86
CA HIS A 355 -3.71 -20.26 -6.31
C HIS A 355 -2.81 -19.09 -6.79
N LEU A 356 -3.10 -17.88 -6.30
CA LEU A 356 -2.36 -16.66 -6.64
C LEU A 356 -2.09 -15.80 -5.41
N HIS A 357 -3.12 -15.55 -4.61
CA HIS A 357 -3.00 -14.64 -3.47
C HIS A 357 -2.69 -15.41 -2.18
N PRO A 358 -1.81 -14.85 -1.34
CA PRO A 358 -1.47 -15.48 -0.08
C PRO A 358 -2.64 -15.41 0.92
N SER A 359 -2.87 -16.50 1.64
CA SER A 359 -3.69 -16.50 2.84
C SER A 359 -3.08 -15.65 3.95
N ALA A 360 -3.78 -15.48 5.07
CA ALA A 360 -3.21 -14.81 6.24
C ALA A 360 -1.94 -15.51 6.77
N LEU A 361 -1.89 -16.85 6.73
CA LEU A 361 -0.70 -17.61 7.13
C LEU A 361 0.43 -17.48 6.11
N GLY A 362 0.11 -17.51 4.82
CA GLY A 362 1.07 -17.25 3.74
C GLY A 362 1.70 -15.86 3.88
N GLY A 363 0.86 -14.85 4.13
CA GLY A 363 1.34 -13.48 4.38
C GLY A 363 2.26 -13.38 5.60
N GLN A 364 1.97 -14.08 6.70
CA GLN A 364 2.86 -14.13 7.86
C GLN A 364 4.21 -14.78 7.54
N LYS A 365 4.25 -15.84 6.72
CA LYS A 365 5.52 -16.43 6.26
C LYS A 365 6.32 -15.47 5.39
N MET A 366 5.66 -14.80 4.45
CA MET A 366 6.29 -13.78 3.63
C MET A 366 6.85 -12.64 4.49
N ALA A 367 6.13 -12.19 5.51
CA ALA A 367 6.60 -11.18 6.46
C ALA A 367 7.85 -11.62 7.23
N ARG A 368 7.90 -12.88 7.71
CA ARG A 368 9.10 -13.43 8.35
C ARG A 368 10.29 -13.47 7.40
N CYS A 369 10.07 -13.87 6.14
CA CYS A 369 11.09 -13.87 5.10
C CYS A 369 11.62 -12.45 4.84
N ALA A 370 10.74 -11.47 4.71
CA ALA A 370 11.13 -10.07 4.54
C ALA A 370 11.94 -9.55 5.73
N LYS A 371 11.44 -9.78 6.96
CA LYS A 371 12.16 -9.40 8.18
C LYS A 371 13.55 -10.01 8.23
N ALA A 372 13.68 -11.32 7.96
CA ALA A 372 14.99 -12.01 7.99
C ALA A 372 15.97 -11.39 6.97
N ALA A 373 15.50 -11.09 5.76
CA ALA A 373 16.31 -10.41 4.75
C ALA A 373 16.76 -9.01 5.19
N MET A 374 15.88 -8.26 5.85
CA MET A 374 16.16 -6.89 6.29
C MET A 374 17.10 -6.85 7.48
N THR A 375 16.86 -7.66 8.50
CA THR A 375 17.64 -7.62 9.77
C THR A 375 18.87 -8.50 9.78
N GLY A 376 19.07 -9.36 8.76
CA GLY A 376 20.18 -10.31 8.72
C GLY A 376 20.08 -11.42 9.79
N SER A 377 18.94 -11.56 10.46
CA SER A 377 18.70 -12.63 11.42
C SER A 377 18.40 -13.92 10.67
N ASP A 378 19.11 -15.00 11.01
CA ASP A 378 18.96 -16.31 10.40
C ASP A 378 17.50 -16.78 10.35
N ARG A 379 17.16 -17.49 9.26
CA ARG A 379 15.86 -18.17 9.03
C ARG A 379 15.58 -19.32 10.02
N GLN A 380 16.30 -19.43 11.13
CA GLN A 380 16.17 -20.51 12.10
C GLN A 380 15.22 -20.09 13.23
N GLY A 381 14.03 -20.66 13.20
CA GLY A 381 13.05 -20.49 14.27
C GLY A 381 11.66 -20.91 13.85
N GLU A 382 11.45 -22.26 13.72
CA GLU A 382 10.16 -22.98 13.69
C GLU A 382 9.18 -22.72 12.56
#